data_1bae23a8987e5d9e6c575df15c3654b8
#
_entry.id   1bae23a8987e5d9e6c575df15c3654b8
#
_cell.length_a   1.000
_cell.length_b   1.000
_cell.length_c   1.000
_cell.angle_alpha   90.00
_cell.angle_beta   90.00
_cell.angle_gamma   90.00
#
_symmetry.space_group_name_H-M   'P 1'
#
loop_
_entity.id
_entity.type
_entity.pdbx_description
1 polymer ?
#
loop_
_entity_poly.entity_id
_entity_poly.type
_entity_poly.pdbx_seq_one_letter_code
_entity_poly.pdbx_strand_id
1 'polypeptide(L)'
;MKRLENLLQLGDPLLYEVCKPILQTELPLVKDWVADLHNVMQEIRVKYNFGRAIAAPQLGIMKRLIYMNIDKPIVFINPEFTFLSEEMFELWDDCMSFPNLLVKVKRHKSLTIKYLDENWQTQEWQMTDDLSELLQHEYDHLDGILCTMRAIDEKSFKWRP
;
A
#
# COMPACT_ATOMS: atom_id res chain seq x y z
N MET A 1 17.84 6.66 8.31
CA MET A 1 16.57 7.23 7.81
C MET A 1 16.48 6.99 6.30
N LYS A 2 15.45 6.28 5.86
CA LYS A 2 15.24 6.03 4.42
C LYS A 2 14.69 7.26 3.71
N ARG A 3 15.05 7.40 2.44
CA ARG A 3 14.71 8.52 1.56
C ARG A 3 14.08 8.00 0.28
N LEU A 4 13.56 8.89 -0.55
CA LEU A 4 12.95 8.55 -1.84
C LEU A 4 13.86 7.69 -2.73
N GLU A 5 15.16 7.90 -2.68
CA GLU A 5 16.15 7.11 -3.43
C GLU A 5 16.20 5.62 -3.00
N ASN A 6 15.68 5.29 -1.81
CA ASN A 6 15.61 3.92 -1.30
C ASN A 6 14.31 3.21 -1.71
N LEU A 7 13.40 3.93 -2.36
CA LEU A 7 12.14 3.35 -2.83
C LEU A 7 12.41 2.36 -3.95
N LEU A 8 11.96 1.13 -3.76
CA LEU A 8 12.09 0.08 -4.78
C LEU A 8 11.18 0.41 -5.97
N GLN A 9 11.72 0.25 -7.16
CA GLN A 9 11.03 0.55 -8.40
C GLN A 9 10.53 -0.71 -9.09
N LEU A 10 9.54 -0.56 -9.96
CA LEU A 10 8.99 -1.63 -10.76
C LEU A 10 10.12 -2.47 -11.40
N GLY A 11 10.07 -3.78 -11.20
CA GLY A 11 11.10 -4.73 -11.66
C GLY A 11 12.05 -5.20 -10.56
N ASP A 12 12.08 -4.52 -9.40
CA ASP A 12 12.87 -5.02 -8.27
C ASP A 12 12.28 -6.34 -7.75
N PRO A 13 13.09 -7.41 -7.62
CA PRO A 13 12.61 -8.72 -7.21
C PRO A 13 11.89 -8.75 -5.86
N LEU A 14 12.30 -7.91 -4.90
CA LEU A 14 11.68 -7.85 -3.58
C LEU A 14 10.20 -7.45 -3.62
N LEU A 15 9.80 -6.65 -4.62
CA LEU A 15 8.39 -6.24 -4.77
C LEU A 15 7.45 -7.40 -5.10
N TYR A 16 8.00 -8.53 -5.55
CA TYR A 16 7.23 -9.73 -5.92
C TYR A 16 7.24 -10.81 -4.83
N GLU A 17 7.82 -10.52 -3.67
CA GLU A 17 7.89 -11.48 -2.57
C GLU A 17 6.76 -11.26 -1.55
N VAL A 18 6.32 -12.35 -0.93
CA VAL A 18 5.30 -12.32 0.14
C VAL A 18 5.95 -11.87 1.44
N CYS A 19 5.38 -10.87 2.09
CA CYS A 19 5.86 -10.33 3.36
C CYS A 19 5.47 -11.21 4.55
N LYS A 20 6.34 -11.22 5.56
CA LYS A 20 6.12 -11.94 6.82
C LYS A 20 5.29 -11.09 7.79
N PRO A 21 4.46 -11.72 8.64
CA PRO A 21 3.80 -11.01 9.74
C PRO A 21 4.81 -10.32 10.66
N ILE A 22 4.36 -9.22 11.27
CA ILE A 22 5.08 -8.56 12.36
C ILE A 22 4.76 -9.30 13.65
N LEU A 23 5.79 -9.57 14.45
CA LEU A 23 5.63 -10.15 15.79
C LEU A 23 5.49 -9.03 16.83
N GLN A 24 4.79 -9.29 17.92
CA GLN A 24 4.63 -8.29 18.99
C GLN A 24 5.98 -7.79 19.53
N THR A 25 6.97 -8.66 19.57
CA THR A 25 8.34 -8.32 19.99
C THR A 25 9.05 -7.36 19.05
N GLU A 26 8.54 -7.15 17.83
CA GLU A 26 9.08 -6.23 16.83
C GLU A 26 8.46 -4.82 16.90
N LEU A 27 7.48 -4.59 17.80
CA LEU A 27 6.84 -3.26 17.94
C LEU A 27 7.83 -2.10 18.09
N PRO A 28 8.95 -2.23 18.84
CA PRO A 28 9.94 -1.15 18.88
C PRO A 28 10.52 -0.77 17.52
N LEU A 29 10.63 -1.73 16.58
CA LEU A 29 11.10 -1.50 15.21
C LEU A 29 10.04 -0.85 14.32
N VAL A 30 8.77 -1.12 14.60
CA VAL A 30 7.64 -0.56 13.80
C VAL A 30 7.69 0.96 13.79
N LYS A 31 8.03 1.58 14.91
CA LYS A 31 8.15 3.03 15.01
C LYS A 31 9.16 3.61 14.02
N ASP A 32 10.31 2.98 13.88
CA ASP A 32 11.35 3.40 12.95
C ASP A 32 10.92 3.14 11.50
N TRP A 33 10.31 1.99 11.22
CA TRP A 33 9.76 1.67 9.91
C TRP A 33 8.68 2.68 9.47
N VAL A 34 7.78 3.04 10.38
CA VAL A 34 6.73 4.04 10.11
C VAL A 34 7.34 5.40 9.82
N ALA A 35 8.38 5.81 10.55
CA ALA A 35 9.08 7.06 10.29
C ALA A 35 9.71 7.07 8.88
N ASP A 36 10.32 5.97 8.45
CA ASP A 36 10.88 5.82 7.10
C ASP A 36 9.79 5.91 6.03
N LEU A 37 8.68 5.19 6.22
CA LEU A 37 7.53 5.22 5.30
C LEU A 37 6.94 6.63 5.18
N HIS A 38 6.78 7.31 6.31
CA HIS A 38 6.29 8.69 6.34
C HIS A 38 7.20 9.63 5.54
N ASN A 39 8.50 9.57 5.79
CA ASN A 39 9.47 10.45 5.11
C ASN A 39 9.44 10.26 3.59
N VAL A 40 9.48 9.02 3.13
CA VAL A 40 9.45 8.72 1.70
C VAL A 40 8.14 9.18 1.06
N MET A 41 7.02 8.97 1.74
CA MET A 41 5.71 9.43 1.24
C MET A 41 5.65 10.96 1.13
N GLN A 42 6.24 11.69 2.08
CA GLN A 42 6.32 13.15 1.99
C GLN A 42 7.17 13.62 0.81
N GLU A 43 8.30 12.97 0.55
CA GLU A 43 9.12 13.27 -0.62
C GLU A 43 8.39 12.99 -1.94
N ILE A 44 7.62 11.90 -2.03
CA ILE A 44 6.75 11.59 -3.17
C ILE A 44 5.71 12.70 -3.39
N ARG A 45 5.06 13.14 -2.31
CA ARG A 45 4.07 14.24 -2.39
C ARG A 45 4.67 15.51 -2.95
N VAL A 46 5.87 15.87 -2.50
CA VAL A 46 6.56 17.08 -2.98
C VAL A 46 6.95 16.93 -4.45
N LYS A 47 7.46 15.77 -4.84
CA LYS A 47 8.00 15.56 -6.19
C LYS A 47 6.92 15.29 -7.24
N TYR A 48 5.89 14.49 -6.89
CA TYR A 48 4.92 13.96 -7.86
C TYR A 48 3.47 14.40 -7.60
N ASN A 49 3.23 15.13 -6.51
CA ASN A 49 1.91 15.63 -6.13
C ASN A 49 0.84 14.54 -5.94
N PHE A 50 1.25 13.36 -5.47
CA PHE A 50 0.34 12.29 -5.05
C PHE A 50 0.97 11.47 -3.93
N GLY A 51 0.19 10.58 -3.30
CA GLY A 51 0.64 9.68 -2.25
C GLY A 51 -0.22 9.76 -1.01
N ARG A 52 -1.07 8.75 -0.82
CA ARG A 52 -1.98 8.63 0.33
C ARG A 52 -1.55 7.56 1.31
N ALA A 53 -0.90 6.51 0.79
CA ALA A 53 -0.43 5.36 1.57
C ALA A 53 0.79 4.73 0.91
N ILE A 54 1.52 3.94 1.68
CA ILE A 54 2.72 3.20 1.23
C ILE A 54 2.82 1.90 2.01
N ALA A 55 3.22 0.83 1.34
CA ALA A 55 3.48 -0.47 1.96
C ALA A 55 4.97 -0.66 2.28
N ALA A 56 5.27 -1.31 3.38
CA ALA A 56 6.64 -1.52 3.87
C ALA A 56 7.57 -2.19 2.84
N PRO A 57 7.12 -3.21 2.06
CA PRO A 57 8.00 -3.83 1.07
C PRO A 57 8.49 -2.87 -0.02
N GLN A 58 7.81 -1.76 -0.26
CA GLN A 58 8.30 -0.74 -1.20
C GLN A 58 9.61 -0.06 -0.74
N LEU A 59 9.97 -0.19 0.55
CA LEU A 59 11.26 0.21 1.11
C LEU A 59 12.16 -0.97 1.47
N GLY A 60 11.87 -2.17 0.99
CA GLY A 60 12.62 -3.37 1.32
C GLY A 60 12.38 -3.89 2.74
N ILE A 61 11.41 -3.36 3.45
CA ILE A 61 10.98 -3.86 4.77
C ILE A 61 9.95 -4.95 4.52
N MET A 62 10.40 -6.21 4.51
CA MET A 62 9.59 -7.35 4.09
C MET A 62 8.63 -7.82 5.19
N LYS A 63 7.81 -6.88 5.68
CA LYS A 63 6.85 -7.06 6.76
C LYS A 63 5.46 -6.57 6.36
N ARG A 64 4.44 -7.21 6.92
CA ARG A 64 3.03 -6.89 6.66
C ARG A 64 2.63 -5.61 7.39
N LEU A 65 3.05 -4.48 6.84
CA LEU A 65 2.86 -3.14 7.37
C LEU A 65 2.44 -2.19 6.26
N ILE A 66 1.36 -1.44 6.50
CA ILE A 66 0.90 -0.35 5.64
C ILE A 66 0.85 0.93 6.46
N TYR A 67 1.32 2.02 5.89
CA TYR A 67 1.21 3.36 6.44
C TYR A 67 0.33 4.23 5.55
N MET A 68 -0.70 4.83 6.12
CA MET A 68 -1.61 5.75 5.43
C MET A 68 -1.63 7.09 6.16
N ASN A 69 -1.64 8.18 5.40
CA ASN A 69 -1.81 9.51 5.95
C ASN A 69 -2.59 10.38 4.95
N ILE A 70 -3.90 10.46 5.12
CA ILE A 70 -4.78 11.36 4.38
C ILE A 70 -5.11 12.56 5.27
N ASP A 71 -5.93 12.36 6.31
CA ASP A 71 -6.24 13.38 7.32
C ASP A 71 -5.34 13.28 8.54
N LYS A 72 -4.98 12.05 8.91
CA LYS A 72 -4.11 11.72 10.02
C LYS A 72 -3.34 10.44 9.75
N PRO A 73 -2.19 10.23 10.41
CA PRO A 73 -1.44 8.98 10.30
C PRO A 73 -2.24 7.78 10.83
N ILE A 74 -2.25 6.70 10.06
CA ILE A 74 -2.82 5.40 10.46
C ILE A 74 -1.85 4.31 10.05
N VAL A 75 -1.57 3.39 10.98
CA VAL A 75 -0.68 2.26 10.81
C VAL A 75 -1.50 0.97 10.82
N PHE A 76 -1.33 0.15 9.80
CA PHE A 76 -1.98 -1.15 9.68
C PHE A 76 -0.93 -2.24 9.85
N ILE A 77 -0.93 -2.91 10.99
CA ILE A 77 -0.04 -4.06 11.28
C ILE A 77 -0.82 -5.34 11.02
N ASN A 78 -0.24 -6.24 10.24
CA ASN A 78 -0.83 -7.54 9.89
C ASN A 78 -2.29 -7.44 9.44
N PRO A 79 -2.59 -6.57 8.46
CA PRO A 79 -3.96 -6.37 8.01
C PRO A 79 -4.52 -7.62 7.34
N GLU A 80 -5.84 -7.81 7.47
CA GLU A 80 -6.61 -8.87 6.82
C GLU A 80 -7.93 -8.30 6.32
N PHE A 81 -8.37 -8.70 5.13
CA PHE A 81 -9.72 -8.43 4.67
C PHE A 81 -10.67 -9.49 5.22
N THR A 82 -11.64 -9.07 6.02
CA THR A 82 -12.69 -9.96 6.54
C THR A 82 -13.94 -9.96 5.67
N PHE A 83 -14.04 -8.98 4.76
CA PHE A 83 -15.10 -8.86 3.78
C PHE A 83 -14.61 -8.13 2.54
N LEU A 84 -15.01 -8.60 1.37
CA LEU A 84 -14.84 -7.94 0.07
C LEU A 84 -16.19 -8.00 -0.66
N SER A 85 -16.68 -6.86 -1.16
CA SER A 85 -17.94 -6.81 -1.90
C SER A 85 -17.84 -7.57 -3.23
N GLU A 86 -18.96 -8.15 -3.67
CA GLU A 86 -19.07 -8.71 -5.02
C GLU A 86 -19.04 -7.58 -6.06
N GLU A 87 -19.65 -6.44 -5.74
CA GLU A 87 -19.63 -5.26 -6.58
C GLU A 87 -18.20 -4.77 -6.72
N MET A 88 -17.80 -4.50 -7.95
CA MET A 88 -16.47 -4.00 -8.31
C MET A 88 -16.58 -2.73 -9.16
N PHE A 89 -15.51 -1.97 -9.24
CA PHE A 89 -15.42 -0.80 -10.12
C PHE A 89 -14.04 -0.72 -10.78
N GLU A 90 -13.97 -0.04 -11.89
CA GLU A 90 -12.74 0.17 -12.64
C GLU A 90 -12.16 1.55 -12.33
N LEU A 91 -10.85 1.64 -12.26
CA LEU A 91 -10.14 2.89 -12.04
C LEU A 91 -8.74 2.85 -12.66
N TRP A 92 -8.16 4.02 -12.89
CA TRP A 92 -6.75 4.16 -13.21
C TRP A 92 -5.97 4.26 -11.91
N ASP A 93 -5.19 3.21 -11.63
CA ASP A 93 -4.40 3.06 -10.41
C ASP A 93 -2.99 3.61 -10.63
N ASP A 94 -2.40 4.17 -9.59
CA ASP A 94 -1.01 4.63 -9.59
C ASP A 94 -0.22 3.96 -8.47
N CYS A 95 1.10 4.02 -8.57
CA CYS A 95 1.99 3.45 -7.56
C CYS A 95 3.24 4.31 -7.41
N MET A 96 3.69 4.51 -6.19
CA MET A 96 4.92 5.25 -5.91
C MET A 96 6.16 4.57 -6.51
N SER A 97 6.13 3.25 -6.70
CA SER A 97 7.23 2.48 -7.30
C SER A 97 7.36 2.66 -8.82
N PHE A 98 6.38 3.28 -9.47
CA PHE A 98 6.38 3.64 -10.90
C PHE A 98 5.45 4.85 -11.13
N PRO A 99 5.84 6.05 -10.66
CA PRO A 99 4.93 7.19 -10.47
C PRO A 99 4.35 7.77 -11.77
N ASN A 100 4.97 7.52 -12.91
CA ASN A 100 4.52 8.05 -14.21
C ASN A 100 3.62 7.09 -14.99
N LEU A 101 3.42 5.87 -14.50
CA LEU A 101 2.58 4.86 -15.12
C LEU A 101 1.24 4.76 -14.41
N LEU A 102 0.16 4.83 -15.17
CA LEU A 102 -1.20 4.53 -14.70
C LEU A 102 -1.65 3.20 -15.26
N VAL A 103 -2.29 2.39 -14.43
CA VAL A 103 -2.77 1.06 -14.78
C VAL A 103 -4.26 0.97 -14.52
N LYS A 104 -5.06 0.59 -15.53
CA LYS A 104 -6.49 0.38 -15.35
C LYS A 104 -6.72 -0.98 -14.71
N VAL A 105 -7.32 -0.94 -13.52
CA VAL A 105 -7.58 -2.12 -12.69
C VAL A 105 -9.04 -2.20 -12.29
N LYS A 106 -9.43 -3.35 -11.78
CA LYS A 106 -10.75 -3.60 -11.20
C LYS A 106 -10.58 -3.90 -9.72
N ARG A 107 -11.33 -3.20 -8.87
CA ARG A 107 -11.25 -3.31 -7.42
C ARG A 107 -12.63 -3.53 -6.81
N HIS A 108 -12.68 -4.19 -5.66
CA HIS A 108 -13.91 -4.32 -4.89
C HIS A 108 -14.39 -2.95 -4.40
N LYS A 109 -15.68 -2.69 -4.56
CA LYS A 109 -16.32 -1.40 -4.21
C LYS A 109 -16.20 -1.09 -2.73
N SER A 110 -16.35 -2.11 -1.89
CA SER A 110 -16.26 -1.98 -0.43
C SER A 110 -15.54 -3.18 0.18
N LEU A 111 -14.99 -2.95 1.35
CA LEU A 111 -14.30 -3.96 2.13
C LEU A 111 -14.42 -3.70 3.62
N THR A 112 -14.12 -4.71 4.42
CA THR A 112 -13.83 -4.58 5.84
C THR A 112 -12.40 -5.07 6.08
N ILE A 113 -11.59 -4.23 6.70
CA ILE A 113 -10.21 -4.55 7.07
C ILE A 113 -10.07 -4.64 8.57
N LYS A 114 -9.46 -5.73 9.04
CA LYS A 114 -9.09 -5.96 10.42
C LYS A 114 -7.57 -5.88 10.54
N TYR A 115 -7.06 -5.14 11.52
CA TYR A 115 -5.62 -4.93 11.67
C TYR A 115 -5.26 -4.65 13.13
N LEU A 116 -3.98 -4.72 13.45
CA LEU A 116 -3.43 -4.26 14.71
C LEU A 116 -2.87 -2.84 14.54
N ASP A 117 -3.13 -1.99 15.53
CA ASP A 117 -2.55 -0.66 15.61
C ASP A 117 -1.18 -0.68 16.31
N GLU A 118 -0.56 0.50 16.46
CA GLU A 118 0.76 0.65 17.12
C GLU A 118 0.77 0.26 18.61
N ASN A 119 -0.40 0.13 19.23
CA ASN A 119 -0.56 -0.34 20.60
C ASN A 119 -0.87 -1.85 20.67
N TRP A 120 -0.75 -2.55 19.54
CA TRP A 120 -1.11 -3.95 19.41
C TRP A 120 -2.57 -4.25 19.73
N GLN A 121 -3.46 -3.26 19.48
CA GLN A 121 -4.89 -3.38 19.68
C GLN A 121 -5.57 -3.69 18.33
N THR A 122 -6.49 -4.64 18.35
CA THR A 122 -7.27 -4.98 17.16
C THR A 122 -8.22 -3.85 16.80
N GLN A 123 -8.17 -3.44 15.54
CA GLN A 123 -9.05 -2.47 14.93
C GLN A 123 -9.78 -3.09 13.75
N GLU A 124 -10.96 -2.57 13.46
CA GLU A 124 -11.73 -2.96 12.29
C GLU A 124 -12.30 -1.70 11.62
N TRP A 125 -12.24 -1.65 10.29
CA TRP A 125 -12.69 -0.50 9.52
C TRP A 125 -13.41 -0.94 8.25
N GLN A 126 -14.63 -0.44 8.05
CA GLN A 126 -15.39 -0.60 6.81
C GLN A 126 -15.04 0.53 5.86
N MET A 127 -14.63 0.20 4.64
CA MET A 127 -14.18 1.15 3.64
C MET A 127 -14.95 0.99 2.33
N THR A 128 -15.20 2.11 1.66
CA THR A 128 -15.84 2.14 0.34
C THR A 128 -15.04 3.03 -0.61
N ASP A 129 -15.22 2.81 -1.91
CA ASP A 129 -14.70 3.67 -2.98
C ASP A 129 -13.17 3.89 -2.86
N ASP A 130 -12.74 5.13 -2.71
CA ASP A 130 -11.32 5.52 -2.70
C ASP A 130 -10.49 4.81 -1.63
N LEU A 131 -11.03 4.66 -0.41
CA LEU A 131 -10.31 3.94 0.64
C LEU A 131 -10.24 2.44 0.35
N SER A 132 -11.32 1.88 -0.21
CA SER A 132 -11.36 0.46 -0.57
C SER A 132 -10.30 0.14 -1.62
N GLU A 133 -10.24 0.89 -2.72
CA GLU A 133 -9.25 0.65 -3.76
C GLU A 133 -7.82 0.86 -3.27
N LEU A 134 -7.60 1.89 -2.43
CA LEU A 134 -6.30 2.21 -1.87
C LEU A 134 -5.77 1.06 -1.01
N LEU A 135 -6.56 0.57 -0.07
CA LEU A 135 -6.12 -0.51 0.82
C LEU A 135 -5.95 -1.85 0.08
N GLN A 136 -6.72 -2.12 -0.98
CA GLN A 136 -6.48 -3.28 -1.82
C GLN A 136 -5.13 -3.19 -2.55
N HIS A 137 -4.77 -2.01 -3.06
CA HIS A 137 -3.47 -1.75 -3.69
C HIS A 137 -2.31 -2.01 -2.71
N GLU A 138 -2.39 -1.41 -1.52
CA GLU A 138 -1.33 -1.56 -0.51
C GLU A 138 -1.25 -2.99 0.07
N TYR A 139 -2.39 -3.63 0.24
CA TYR A 139 -2.45 -5.03 0.67
C TYR A 139 -1.81 -5.97 -0.35
N ASP A 140 -2.05 -5.73 -1.64
CA ASP A 140 -1.43 -6.50 -2.71
C ASP A 140 0.10 -6.47 -2.60
N HIS A 141 0.70 -5.32 -2.28
CA HIS A 141 2.15 -5.24 -2.05
C HIS A 141 2.64 -6.20 -0.97
N LEU A 142 1.85 -6.46 0.06
CA LEU A 142 2.21 -7.41 1.13
C LEU A 142 2.26 -8.85 0.62
N ASP A 143 1.53 -9.15 -0.45
CA ASP A 143 1.49 -10.45 -1.11
C ASP A 143 2.38 -10.53 -2.36
N GLY A 144 3.22 -9.52 -2.59
CA GLY A 144 4.10 -9.46 -3.75
C GLY A 144 3.37 -9.20 -5.06
N ILE A 145 2.21 -8.55 -5.02
CA ILE A 145 1.37 -8.24 -6.18
C ILE A 145 1.43 -6.74 -6.45
N LEU A 146 1.77 -6.37 -7.68
CA LEU A 146 1.75 -4.99 -8.17
C LEU A 146 0.48 -4.76 -9.01
N CYS A 147 0.01 -3.52 -9.07
CA CYS A 147 -1.20 -3.21 -9.86
C CYS A 147 -1.02 -3.51 -11.36
N THR A 148 0.22 -3.55 -11.87
CA THR A 148 0.52 -4.02 -13.23
C THR A 148 0.06 -5.45 -13.47
N MET A 149 0.06 -6.30 -12.43
CA MET A 149 -0.40 -7.69 -12.49
C MET A 149 -1.93 -7.80 -12.43
N ARG A 150 -2.61 -6.70 -12.13
CA ARG A 150 -4.07 -6.59 -12.07
C ARG A 150 -4.65 -5.80 -13.25
N ALA A 151 -3.84 -5.46 -14.23
CA ALA A 151 -4.32 -4.79 -15.44
C ALA A 151 -5.47 -5.60 -16.08
N ILE A 152 -6.54 -4.89 -16.47
CA ILE A 152 -7.75 -5.53 -17.02
C ILE A 152 -7.42 -6.23 -18.33
N ASP A 153 -6.59 -5.61 -19.17
CA ASP A 153 -6.12 -6.14 -20.44
C ASP A 153 -4.77 -5.51 -20.83
N GLU A 154 -4.26 -5.87 -21.97
CA GLU A 154 -2.97 -5.37 -22.51
C GLU A 154 -2.97 -3.87 -22.85
N LYS A 155 -4.15 -3.23 -22.92
CA LYS A 155 -4.33 -1.80 -23.24
C LYS A 155 -4.61 -0.96 -21.98
N SER A 156 -4.49 -1.56 -20.82
CA SER A 156 -4.79 -0.93 -19.52
C SER A 156 -3.61 -0.15 -18.94
N PHE A 157 -2.77 0.41 -19.79
CA PHE A 157 -1.58 1.17 -19.40
C PHE A 157 -1.53 2.51 -20.11
N LYS A 158 -1.17 3.56 -19.40
CA LYS A 158 -0.89 4.87 -19.99
C LYS A 158 0.06 5.68 -19.09
N TRP A 159 0.78 6.61 -19.69
CA TRP A 159 1.54 7.59 -18.93
C TRP A 159 0.62 8.56 -18.19
N ARG A 160 1.06 8.97 -17.00
CA ARG A 160 0.42 10.07 -16.28
C ARG A 160 0.57 11.36 -17.11
N PRO A 161 -0.52 12.11 -17.34
CA PRO A 161 -0.47 13.38 -18.09
C PRO A 161 0.33 14.48 -17.37
#